data_b7fdcd39bc34373015c718409293d986
#
_entry.id   b7fdcd39bc34373015c718409293d986
#
_cell.length_a   1.000
_cell.length_b   1.000
_cell.length_c   1.000
_cell.angle_alpha   90.00
_cell.angle_beta   90.00
_cell.angle_gamma   90.00
#
_symmetry.space_group_name_H-M   'P 1'
#
loop_
_entity.id
_entity.type
_entity.pdbx_description
1 polymer ?
#
loop_
_entity_poly.entity_id
_entity_poly.type
_entity_poly.pdbx_seq_one_letter_code
_entity_poly.pdbx_strand_id
1 'polypeptide(L)'
;MIELTKDNFDAEVKESALPVLVDFWGPKCGPCMALLPNVHKLAEEYEGKVKFSSVNVSENRRVAIAQKVMGLPTFLFWKGGAEVARISGPDVTLEKIRENVEALL
;
A
#
# COMPACT_ATOMS: atom_id res chain seq x y z
N MET A 1 9.85 -4.03 -1.70
CA MET A 1 8.51 -4.03 -1.08
C MET A 1 8.11 -5.43 -0.67
N ILE A 2 7.41 -5.55 0.43
CA ILE A 2 6.94 -6.84 0.93
C ILE A 2 5.66 -7.22 0.21
N GLU A 3 5.63 -8.41 -0.38
CA GLU A 3 4.42 -8.92 -1.00
C GLU A 3 3.51 -9.52 0.08
N LEU A 4 2.27 -9.03 0.14
CA LEU A 4 1.30 -9.46 1.13
C LEU A 4 0.32 -10.47 0.56
N THR A 5 -0.03 -11.44 1.40
CA THR A 5 -1.07 -12.43 1.14
C THR A 5 -1.95 -12.52 2.38
N LYS A 6 -2.99 -13.35 2.33
CA LYS A 6 -3.84 -13.61 3.50
C LYS A 6 -3.04 -14.17 4.68
N ASP A 7 -1.90 -14.81 4.41
CA ASP A 7 -1.11 -15.49 5.44
C ASP A 7 -0.22 -14.54 6.23
N ASN A 8 0.20 -13.41 5.63
CA ASN A 8 1.13 -12.49 6.29
C ASN A 8 0.59 -11.07 6.50
N PHE A 9 -0.59 -10.76 6.00
CA PHE A 9 -1.13 -9.40 6.09
C PHE A 9 -1.17 -8.89 7.54
N ASP A 10 -1.75 -9.65 8.44
CA ASP A 10 -1.87 -9.22 9.83
C ASP A 10 -0.49 -9.01 10.48
N ALA A 11 0.41 -9.96 10.30
CA ALA A 11 1.75 -9.87 10.89
C ALA A 11 2.54 -8.68 10.35
N GLU A 12 2.49 -8.46 9.04
CA GLU A 12 3.28 -7.42 8.39
C GLU A 12 2.68 -6.03 8.50
N VAL A 13 1.35 -5.92 8.61
CA VAL A 13 0.64 -4.64 8.61
C VAL A 13 0.12 -4.28 9.99
N LYS A 14 -0.72 -5.14 10.58
CA LYS A 14 -1.36 -4.83 11.86
C LYS A 14 -0.40 -4.91 13.05
N GLU A 15 0.57 -5.81 12.98
CA GLU A 15 1.53 -6.05 14.06
C GLU A 15 2.87 -5.36 13.79
N SER A 16 2.95 -4.53 12.75
CA SER A 16 4.20 -3.86 12.38
C SER A 16 4.61 -2.82 13.41
N ALA A 17 5.90 -2.81 13.75
CA ALA A 17 6.48 -1.77 14.60
C ALA A 17 6.64 -0.44 13.85
N LEU A 18 6.74 -0.49 12.52
CA LEU A 18 6.84 0.69 11.66
C LEU A 18 5.47 1.01 11.04
N PRO A 19 5.23 2.28 10.70
CA PRO A 19 4.09 2.61 9.83
C PRO A 19 4.19 1.85 8.51
N VAL A 20 3.06 1.56 7.88
CA VAL A 20 3.00 0.72 6.68
C VAL A 20 2.20 1.38 5.58
N LEU A 21 2.75 1.39 4.37
CA LEU A 21 2.02 1.71 3.15
C LEU A 21 1.66 0.38 2.48
N VAL A 22 0.41 0.21 2.08
CA VAL A 22 -0.04 -0.98 1.35
C VAL A 22 -0.55 -0.55 -0.03
N ASP A 23 0.14 -1.00 -1.06
CA ASP A 23 -0.18 -0.75 -2.47
C ASP A 23 -1.01 -1.91 -3.01
N PHE A 24 -2.30 -1.68 -3.26
CA PHE A 24 -3.17 -2.66 -3.91
C PHE A 24 -3.13 -2.42 -5.41
N TRP A 25 -2.68 -3.42 -6.14
CA TRP A 25 -2.45 -3.31 -7.58
C TRP A 25 -2.89 -4.58 -8.31
N GLY A 26 -2.91 -4.51 -9.65
CA GLY A 26 -3.15 -5.67 -10.50
C GLY A 26 -2.34 -5.55 -11.78
N PRO A 27 -1.96 -6.67 -12.40
CA PRO A 27 -1.13 -6.65 -13.61
C PRO A 27 -1.83 -6.02 -14.82
N LYS A 28 -3.16 -5.94 -14.78
CA LYS A 28 -3.94 -5.32 -15.85
C LYS A 28 -4.35 -3.88 -15.55
N CYS A 29 -3.93 -3.36 -14.40
CA CYS A 29 -4.19 -1.99 -14.01
C CYS A 29 -3.10 -1.08 -14.57
N GLY A 30 -3.39 -0.34 -15.63
CA GLY A 30 -2.43 0.57 -16.26
C GLY A 30 -1.86 1.62 -15.31
N PRO A 31 -2.71 2.38 -14.60
CA PRO A 31 -2.22 3.38 -13.64
C PRO A 31 -1.38 2.76 -12.51
N CYS A 32 -1.74 1.57 -12.02
CA CYS A 32 -0.96 0.87 -11.00
C CYS A 32 0.46 0.59 -11.49
N MET A 33 0.56 0.06 -12.71
CA MET A 33 1.86 -0.30 -13.30
C MET A 33 2.69 0.94 -13.61
N ALA A 34 2.05 2.04 -14.01
CA ALA A 34 2.75 3.30 -14.28
C ALA A 34 3.36 3.90 -13.00
N LEU A 35 2.69 3.74 -11.86
CA LEU A 35 3.17 4.26 -10.57
C LEU A 35 4.29 3.42 -9.96
N LEU A 36 4.34 2.14 -10.30
CA LEU A 36 5.19 1.17 -9.60
C LEU A 36 6.67 1.56 -9.50
N PRO A 37 7.35 2.02 -10.58
CA PRO A 37 8.75 2.42 -10.46
C PRO A 37 8.96 3.56 -9.46
N ASN A 38 8.04 4.53 -9.42
CA ASN A 38 8.13 5.66 -8.50
C ASN A 38 7.84 5.25 -7.06
N VAL A 39 6.92 4.30 -6.88
CA VAL A 39 6.63 3.74 -5.54
C VAL A 39 7.86 3.00 -5.01
N HIS A 40 8.55 2.24 -5.86
CA HIS A 40 9.80 1.58 -5.46
C HIS A 40 10.87 2.59 -5.04
N LYS A 41 10.97 3.73 -5.74
CA LYS A 41 11.93 4.78 -5.37
C LYS A 41 11.58 5.38 -4.01
N LEU A 42 10.30 5.63 -3.76
CA LEU A 42 9.84 6.10 -2.46
C LEU A 42 10.17 5.09 -1.36
N ALA A 43 9.99 3.81 -1.62
CA ALA A 43 10.32 2.77 -0.65
C ALA A 43 11.79 2.83 -0.23
N GLU A 44 12.68 3.10 -1.17
CA GLU A 44 14.10 3.27 -0.88
C GLU A 44 14.36 4.52 -0.02
N GLU A 45 13.68 5.64 -0.34
CA GLU A 45 13.84 6.89 0.41
C GLU A 45 13.42 6.75 1.88
N TYR A 46 12.39 5.96 2.15
CA TYR A 46 11.82 5.82 3.49
C TYR A 46 12.19 4.50 4.17
N GLU A 47 13.18 3.79 3.65
CA GLU A 47 13.65 2.55 4.26
C GLU A 47 14.01 2.75 5.73
N GLY A 48 13.49 1.86 6.58
CA GLY A 48 13.69 1.94 8.03
C GLY A 48 12.74 2.91 8.74
N LYS A 49 11.97 3.70 8.01
CA LYS A 49 11.00 4.65 8.58
C LYS A 49 9.56 4.25 8.30
N VAL A 50 9.27 3.82 7.08
CA VAL A 50 7.95 3.35 6.65
C VAL A 50 8.14 2.04 5.89
N LYS A 51 7.40 1.02 6.26
CA LYS A 51 7.41 -0.26 5.56
C LYS A 51 6.52 -0.15 4.32
N PHE A 52 7.07 -0.42 3.16
CA PHE A 52 6.31 -0.47 1.91
C PHE A 52 5.95 -1.91 1.59
N SER A 53 4.69 -2.14 1.28
CA SER A 53 4.15 -3.46 0.97
C SER A 53 3.16 -3.38 -0.18
N SER A 54 2.85 -4.51 -0.78
CA SER A 54 1.94 -4.57 -1.92
C SER A 54 1.07 -5.82 -1.88
N VAL A 55 -0.12 -5.70 -2.46
CA VAL A 55 -1.06 -6.81 -2.64
C VAL A 55 -1.41 -6.88 -4.12
N ASN A 56 -1.08 -8.01 -4.76
CA ASN A 56 -1.56 -8.30 -6.11
C ASN A 56 -2.98 -8.83 -5.98
N VAL A 57 -3.98 -8.01 -6.30
CA VAL A 57 -5.39 -8.39 -6.09
C VAL A 57 -5.84 -9.53 -6.99
N SER A 58 -5.17 -9.74 -8.13
CA SER A 58 -5.53 -10.85 -9.02
C SER A 58 -5.26 -12.21 -8.39
N GLU A 59 -4.33 -12.26 -7.43
CA GLU A 59 -3.97 -13.48 -6.71
C GLU A 59 -4.43 -13.48 -5.25
N ASN A 60 -4.90 -12.32 -4.75
CA ASN A 60 -5.24 -12.15 -3.33
C ASN A 60 -6.57 -11.41 -3.17
N ARG A 61 -7.61 -11.89 -3.84
CA ARG A 61 -8.94 -11.24 -3.83
C ARG A 61 -9.53 -11.12 -2.44
N ARG A 62 -9.32 -12.13 -1.59
CA ARG A 62 -9.86 -12.13 -0.23
C ARG A 62 -9.25 -11.04 0.64
N VAL A 63 -7.97 -10.75 0.45
CA VAL A 63 -7.31 -9.65 1.16
C VAL A 63 -7.93 -8.33 0.76
N ALA A 64 -8.14 -8.12 -0.55
CA ALA A 64 -8.77 -6.90 -1.05
C ALA A 64 -10.19 -6.73 -0.49
N ILE A 65 -10.98 -7.80 -0.49
CA ILE A 65 -12.34 -7.78 0.04
C ILE A 65 -12.34 -7.46 1.53
N ALA A 66 -11.47 -8.12 2.30
CA ALA A 66 -11.36 -7.91 3.74
C ALA A 66 -10.99 -6.47 4.08
N GLN A 67 -10.17 -5.83 3.26
CA GLN A 67 -9.75 -4.44 3.44
C GLN A 67 -10.70 -3.46 2.74
N LYS A 68 -11.78 -3.94 2.15
CA LYS A 68 -12.81 -3.13 1.46
C LYS A 68 -12.20 -2.30 0.32
N VAL A 69 -11.26 -2.89 -0.41
CA VAL A 69 -10.67 -2.29 -1.59
C VAL A 69 -11.53 -2.66 -2.79
N MET A 70 -12.18 -1.67 -3.39
CA MET A 70 -13.16 -1.89 -4.46
C MET A 70 -12.68 -1.46 -5.84
N GLY A 71 -11.59 -0.73 -5.91
CA GLY A 71 -11.02 -0.26 -7.17
C GLY A 71 -9.51 -0.15 -7.08
N LEU A 72 -8.87 0.05 -8.23
CA LEU A 72 -7.42 0.18 -8.33
C LEU A 72 -7.04 1.42 -9.13
N PRO A 73 -5.92 2.05 -8.82
CA PRO A 73 -5.04 1.76 -7.68
C PRO A 73 -5.69 2.16 -6.36
N THR A 74 -5.30 1.52 -5.27
CA THR A 74 -5.68 1.91 -3.91
C THR A 74 -4.46 1.77 -3.01
N PHE A 75 -4.22 2.80 -2.21
CA PHE A 75 -3.14 2.81 -1.22
C PHE A 75 -3.74 3.00 0.16
N LEU A 76 -3.38 2.11 1.07
CA LEU A 76 -3.76 2.23 2.49
C LEU A 76 -2.52 2.63 3.29
N PHE A 77 -2.75 3.44 4.31
CA PHE A 77 -1.68 3.90 5.20
C PHE A 77 -2.03 3.50 6.61
N TRP A 78 -1.15 2.73 7.24
CA TRP A 78 -1.36 2.14 8.57
C TRP A 78 -0.33 2.64 9.55
N LYS A 79 -0.76 2.86 10.79
CA LYS A 79 0.14 3.23 11.88
C LYS A 79 -0.41 2.68 13.19
N GLY A 80 0.44 2.00 13.96
CA GLY A 80 0.04 1.45 15.24
C GLY A 80 -1.08 0.42 15.16
N GLY A 81 -1.13 -0.35 14.07
CA GLY A 81 -2.14 -1.38 13.87
C GLY A 81 -3.48 -0.89 13.38
N ALA A 82 -3.59 0.38 12.98
CA ALA A 82 -4.85 0.96 12.48
C ALA A 82 -4.64 1.66 11.14
N GLU A 83 -5.62 1.55 10.25
CA GLU A 83 -5.63 2.30 9.01
C GLU A 83 -5.92 3.77 9.34
N VAL A 84 -5.01 4.67 8.96
CA VAL A 84 -5.14 6.10 9.25
C VAL A 84 -5.47 6.93 8.02
N ALA A 85 -5.24 6.42 6.81
CA ALA A 85 -5.56 7.12 5.57
C ALA A 85 -5.71 6.12 4.43
N ARG A 86 -6.39 6.57 3.38
CA ARG A 86 -6.63 5.76 2.17
C ARG A 86 -6.81 6.70 0.99
N ILE A 87 -6.19 6.38 -0.14
CA ILE A 87 -6.42 7.08 -1.41
C ILE A 87 -6.67 6.02 -2.49
N SER A 88 -7.56 6.33 -3.43
CA SER A 88 -7.94 5.36 -4.46
C SER A 88 -8.33 6.04 -5.76
N GLY A 89 -8.24 5.27 -6.86
CA GLY A 89 -8.68 5.68 -8.18
C GLY A 89 -7.96 6.90 -8.70
N PRO A 90 -8.69 7.85 -9.33
CA PRO A 90 -8.07 9.02 -9.94
C PRO A 90 -7.41 9.98 -8.96
N ASP A 91 -7.67 9.84 -7.66
CA ASP A 91 -7.02 10.67 -6.63
C ASP A 91 -5.60 10.22 -6.34
N VAL A 92 -5.19 9.06 -6.82
CA VAL A 92 -3.85 8.52 -6.56
C VAL A 92 -2.84 9.19 -7.47
N THR A 93 -1.98 10.02 -6.88
CA THR A 93 -0.84 10.62 -7.53
C THR A 93 0.39 10.39 -6.67
N LEU A 94 1.57 10.48 -7.27
CA LEU A 94 2.82 10.34 -6.52
C LEU A 94 2.91 11.38 -5.39
N GLU A 95 2.44 12.60 -5.63
CA GLU A 95 2.41 13.67 -4.63
C GLU A 95 1.56 13.27 -3.43
N LYS A 96 0.35 12.75 -3.67
CA LYS A 96 -0.55 12.34 -2.59
C LYS A 96 -0.01 11.13 -1.84
N ILE A 97 0.64 10.21 -2.53
CA ILE A 97 1.31 9.09 -1.87
C ILE A 97 2.37 9.62 -0.92
N ARG A 98 3.24 10.51 -1.39
CA ARG A 98 4.30 11.10 -0.57
C ARG A 98 3.74 11.88 0.62
N GLU A 99 2.71 12.69 0.41
CA GLU A 99 2.06 13.44 1.49
C GLU A 99 1.59 12.52 2.62
N ASN A 100 0.95 11.41 2.26
CA ASN A 100 0.45 10.46 3.24
C ASN A 100 1.57 9.67 3.92
N VAL A 101 2.65 9.38 3.20
CA VAL A 101 3.84 8.74 3.79
C VAL A 101 4.47 9.69 4.83
N GLU A 102 4.63 10.97 4.47
CA GLU A 102 5.18 11.98 5.38
C GLU A 102 4.32 12.14 6.63
N ALA A 103 3.01 12.05 6.46
CA ALA A 103 2.07 12.14 7.59
C ALA A 103 2.20 10.95 8.57
N LEU A 104 2.79 9.86 8.16
CA LEU A 104 3.05 8.71 9.03
C LEU A 104 4.27 8.91 9.94
N LEU A 105 5.15 9.80 9.57
CA LEU A 105 6.36 10.09 10.34
C LEU A 105 6.02 10.97 11.56
#